data_e86e0ecbe3d828b778335861a0484605
#
_entry.id   e86e0ecbe3d828b778335861a0484605
#
_cell.length_a   1.000
_cell.length_b   1.000
_cell.length_c   1.000
_cell.angle_alpha   90.00
_cell.angle_beta   90.00
_cell.angle_gamma   90.00
#
_symmetry.space_group_name_H-M   'P 1'
#
loop_
_entity.id
_entity.type
_entity.pdbx_description
1 polymer ?
#
loop_
_entity_poly.entity_id
_entity_poly.type
_entity_poly.pdbx_seq_one_letter_code
_entity_poly.pdbx_strand_id
1 'polypeptide(L)'
;SICTWNPDMYGLRGDMPEARAYYDSIFRMYAEWGVDFVKCDDIAREYPHCKREIEVISAACRACGRDIVLSLSPGPAPLEQAEHLKKYANMWRITDDFWDEWRLLKGMFERAEKWCVHAAPGHWPDADMLPVGALRQCYDPNGWTNFTQAEQRTMMTLWCMMRSPLMIGGELTKNDDFTLKLLTNRDVLAIEKTSACAHPLWTTEDESVWIAPRRDGKGLYAALFNLSEETRTVRVTGEMLEGTYSAARELWTGEKQQTADGLTATLGKH
;
A
#
# COMPACT_ATOMS: atom_id res chain seq x y z
N SER A 1 -24.30 15.22 -1.46
CA SER A 1 -23.00 14.99 -1.06
C SER A 1 -22.92 14.66 0.33
N ILE A 2 -21.85 14.09 0.57
CA ILE A 2 -21.56 13.64 1.87
C ILE A 2 -20.13 13.68 2.23
N CYS A 3 -19.44 14.58 1.61
CA CYS A 3 -18.11 14.97 2.06
C CYS A 3 -18.26 15.74 3.37
N THR A 4 -17.95 15.10 4.49
CA THR A 4 -18.16 15.67 5.83
C THR A 4 -17.16 16.78 6.16
N TRP A 5 -16.00 16.79 5.51
CA TRP A 5 -14.93 17.76 5.73
C TRP A 5 -14.96 18.94 4.73
N ASN A 6 -15.69 18.81 3.63
CA ASN A 6 -15.84 19.87 2.62
C ASN A 6 -17.29 19.97 2.13
N PRO A 7 -18.07 20.95 2.61
CA PRO A 7 -19.50 21.05 2.31
C PRO A 7 -19.80 21.46 0.87
N ASP A 8 -18.80 21.87 0.10
CA ASP A 8 -18.97 22.27 -1.30
C ASP A 8 -18.86 21.09 -2.27
N MET A 9 -18.56 19.90 -1.79
CA MET A 9 -18.47 18.67 -2.60
C MET A 9 -19.73 17.84 -2.52
N TYR A 10 -20.25 17.45 -3.68
CA TYR A 10 -21.49 16.69 -3.82
C TYR A 10 -21.26 15.41 -4.61
N GLY A 11 -21.77 14.29 -4.10
CA GLY A 11 -21.86 13.03 -4.85
C GLY A 11 -23.07 13.04 -5.79
N LEU A 12 -23.13 12.05 -6.67
CA LEU A 12 -24.27 11.81 -7.53
C LEU A 12 -25.15 10.67 -6.98
N ARG A 13 -26.44 10.79 -7.24
CA ARG A 13 -27.37 9.70 -6.94
C ARG A 13 -27.19 8.58 -7.96
N GLY A 14 -26.45 7.54 -7.60
CA GLY A 14 -26.15 6.41 -8.47
C GLY A 14 -27.38 5.56 -8.87
N ASP A 15 -28.55 5.79 -8.26
CA ASP A 15 -29.83 5.18 -8.65
C ASP A 15 -30.52 5.91 -9.82
N MET A 16 -29.99 7.08 -10.23
CA MET A 16 -30.55 7.89 -11.30
C MET A 16 -29.86 7.58 -12.65
N PRO A 17 -30.62 7.42 -13.75
CA PRO A 17 -30.02 7.18 -15.08
C PRO A 17 -29.14 8.34 -15.54
N GLU A 18 -29.41 9.55 -15.11
CA GLU A 18 -28.62 10.74 -15.42
C GLU A 18 -27.19 10.66 -14.83
N ALA A 19 -27.04 10.07 -13.64
CA ALA A 19 -25.72 9.84 -13.04
C ALA A 19 -24.88 8.90 -13.92
N ARG A 20 -25.50 7.86 -14.47
CA ARG A 20 -24.84 6.98 -15.42
C ARG A 20 -24.43 7.71 -16.71
N ALA A 21 -25.32 8.48 -17.30
CA ALA A 21 -25.04 9.26 -18.51
C ALA A 21 -23.90 10.27 -18.28
N TYR A 22 -23.87 10.90 -17.11
CA TYR A 22 -22.82 11.84 -16.71
C TYR A 22 -21.45 11.15 -16.64
N TYR A 23 -21.34 10.02 -15.91
CA TYR A 23 -20.08 9.29 -15.81
C TYR A 23 -19.66 8.66 -17.14
N ASP A 24 -20.59 8.16 -17.97
CA ASP A 24 -20.29 7.69 -19.31
C ASP A 24 -19.65 8.79 -20.16
N SER A 25 -20.11 10.05 -20.04
CA SER A 25 -19.53 11.18 -20.76
C SER A 25 -18.12 11.51 -20.28
N ILE A 26 -17.86 11.49 -18.97
CA ILE A 26 -16.54 11.74 -18.38
C ILE A 26 -15.54 10.66 -18.78
N PHE A 27 -15.88 9.40 -18.61
CA PHE A 27 -14.95 8.31 -18.92
C PHE A 27 -14.70 8.17 -20.43
N ARG A 28 -15.65 8.52 -21.28
CA ARG A 28 -15.41 8.63 -22.73
C ARG A 28 -14.37 9.72 -23.03
N MET A 29 -14.52 10.88 -22.43
CA MET A 29 -13.55 11.98 -22.57
C MET A 29 -12.16 11.55 -22.07
N TYR A 30 -12.07 10.88 -20.94
CA TYR A 30 -10.80 10.35 -20.43
C TYR A 30 -10.18 9.31 -21.36
N ALA A 31 -10.98 8.43 -21.94
CA ALA A 31 -10.52 7.46 -22.94
C ALA A 31 -9.99 8.17 -24.20
N GLU A 32 -10.67 9.21 -24.71
CA GLU A 32 -10.23 10.02 -25.83
C GLU A 32 -8.92 10.76 -25.54
N TRP A 33 -8.70 11.19 -24.31
CA TRP A 33 -7.45 11.82 -23.86
C TRP A 33 -6.31 10.82 -23.61
N GLY A 34 -6.59 9.52 -23.65
CA GLY A 34 -5.59 8.47 -23.41
C GLY A 34 -5.25 8.25 -21.95
N VAL A 35 -6.18 8.58 -21.03
CA VAL A 35 -6.00 8.35 -19.58
C VAL A 35 -6.03 6.86 -19.28
N ASP A 36 -5.05 6.38 -18.51
CA ASP A 36 -4.92 4.98 -18.10
C ASP A 36 -5.26 4.71 -16.62
N PHE A 37 -5.31 5.77 -15.80
CA PHE A 37 -5.52 5.68 -14.36
C PHE A 37 -6.37 6.84 -13.87
N VAL A 38 -7.39 6.54 -13.09
CA VAL A 38 -8.26 7.53 -12.43
C VAL A 38 -8.33 7.26 -10.95
N LYS A 39 -7.95 8.23 -10.14
CA LYS A 39 -8.21 8.23 -8.69
C LYS A 39 -9.46 9.05 -8.43
N CYS A 40 -10.49 8.39 -7.90
CA CYS A 40 -11.74 9.01 -7.49
C CYS A 40 -11.71 9.27 -5.99
N ASP A 41 -11.74 10.53 -5.60
CA ASP A 41 -11.66 10.96 -4.21
C ASP A 41 -13.03 11.09 -3.55
N ASP A 42 -13.03 11.15 -2.21
CA ASP A 42 -14.22 11.31 -1.34
C ASP A 42 -15.31 10.25 -1.50
N ILE A 43 -14.94 9.02 -1.85
CA ILE A 43 -15.90 7.97 -2.14
C ILE A 43 -15.66 6.64 -1.38
N ALA A 44 -14.41 6.39 -0.93
CA ALA A 44 -14.07 5.08 -0.38
C ALA A 44 -14.48 4.90 1.09
N ARG A 45 -14.55 5.94 1.91
CA ARG A 45 -14.92 5.87 3.33
C ARG A 45 -16.41 6.06 3.60
N GLU A 46 -17.11 6.80 2.76
CA GLU A 46 -18.54 7.12 2.92
C GLU A 46 -19.46 6.03 2.34
N TYR A 47 -19.14 4.79 2.64
CA TYR A 47 -19.63 3.62 1.92
C TYR A 47 -21.14 3.42 1.86
N PRO A 48 -21.91 3.58 2.92
CA PRO A 48 -23.36 3.38 2.80
C PRO A 48 -24.00 4.29 1.75
N HIS A 49 -23.45 5.48 1.60
CA HIS A 49 -23.94 6.52 0.70
C HIS A 49 -23.35 6.41 -0.71
N CYS A 50 -22.06 6.13 -0.82
CA CYS A 50 -21.33 6.14 -2.10
C CYS A 50 -21.40 4.81 -2.85
N LYS A 51 -21.91 3.73 -2.23
CA LYS A 51 -21.88 2.39 -2.82
C LYS A 51 -22.46 2.31 -4.23
N ARG A 52 -23.63 2.90 -4.45
CA ARG A 52 -24.27 2.93 -5.79
C ARG A 52 -23.53 3.83 -6.77
N GLU A 53 -22.94 4.91 -6.31
CA GLU A 53 -22.13 5.79 -7.13
C GLU A 53 -20.86 5.06 -7.60
N ILE A 54 -20.17 4.32 -6.72
CA ILE A 54 -19.03 3.46 -7.08
C ILE A 54 -19.41 2.46 -8.18
N GLU A 55 -20.58 1.81 -8.08
CA GLU A 55 -21.08 0.87 -9.09
C GLU A 55 -21.24 1.55 -10.45
N VAL A 56 -21.80 2.75 -10.47
CA VAL A 56 -22.04 3.52 -11.69
C VAL A 56 -20.74 4.02 -12.32
N ILE A 57 -19.79 4.53 -11.50
CA ILE A 57 -18.45 4.93 -11.94
C ILE A 57 -17.72 3.74 -12.57
N SER A 58 -17.72 2.60 -11.88
CA SER A 58 -17.10 1.38 -12.37
C SER A 58 -17.68 0.91 -13.70
N ALA A 59 -19.01 0.97 -13.82
CA ALA A 59 -19.68 0.58 -15.06
C ALA A 59 -19.35 1.52 -16.23
N ALA A 60 -19.27 2.84 -15.99
CA ALA A 60 -18.85 3.82 -16.99
C ALA A 60 -17.38 3.62 -17.39
N CYS A 61 -16.50 3.43 -16.41
CA CYS A 61 -15.08 3.14 -16.61
C CYS A 61 -14.87 1.93 -17.54
N ARG A 62 -15.57 0.82 -17.28
CA ARG A 62 -15.48 -0.40 -18.09
C ARG A 62 -16.09 -0.28 -19.49
N ALA A 63 -17.05 0.64 -19.66
CA ALA A 63 -17.75 0.82 -20.93
C ALA A 63 -17.08 1.85 -21.86
N CYS A 64 -16.06 2.56 -21.43
CA CYS A 64 -15.47 3.69 -22.19
C CYS A 64 -14.62 3.28 -23.41
N GLY A 65 -14.32 1.99 -23.56
CA GLY A 65 -13.51 1.46 -24.66
C GLY A 65 -12.00 1.54 -24.44
N ARG A 66 -11.54 1.89 -23.24
CA ARG A 66 -10.13 1.89 -22.83
C ARG A 66 -9.97 1.20 -21.48
N ASP A 67 -8.85 0.50 -21.28
CA ASP A 67 -8.50 -0.12 -20.01
C ASP A 67 -8.01 0.98 -19.05
N ILE A 68 -8.88 1.43 -18.16
CA ILE A 68 -8.57 2.45 -17.14
C ILE A 68 -8.58 1.79 -15.77
N VAL A 69 -7.50 1.97 -15.02
CA VAL A 69 -7.41 1.54 -13.61
C VAL A 69 -8.21 2.52 -12.75
N LEU A 70 -9.17 2.01 -11.98
CA LEU A 70 -9.97 2.79 -11.05
C LEU A 70 -9.46 2.62 -9.62
N SER A 71 -9.02 3.73 -9.03
CA SER A 71 -8.60 3.84 -7.63
C SER A 71 -9.63 4.66 -6.84
N LEU A 72 -9.98 4.20 -5.64
CA LEU A 72 -10.92 4.88 -4.75
C LEU A 72 -10.21 5.41 -3.50
N SER A 73 -10.46 6.67 -3.15
CA SER A 73 -9.92 7.33 -1.95
C SER A 73 -10.92 8.34 -1.36
N PRO A 74 -10.61 8.96 -0.18
CA PRO A 74 -9.67 8.45 0.78
C PRO A 74 -10.25 7.25 1.54
N GLY A 75 -9.40 6.59 2.36
CA GLY A 75 -9.82 5.57 3.29
C GLY A 75 -10.14 6.15 4.69
N PRO A 76 -10.25 5.26 5.65
CA PRO A 76 -10.20 3.81 5.45
C PRO A 76 -11.48 3.26 4.82
N ALA A 77 -11.34 2.53 3.73
CA ALA A 77 -12.46 1.76 3.19
C ALA A 77 -12.92 0.71 4.22
N PRO A 78 -14.23 0.45 4.36
CA PRO A 78 -14.73 -0.54 5.30
C PRO A 78 -14.33 -1.96 4.90
N LEU A 79 -13.70 -2.71 5.79
CA LEU A 79 -13.21 -4.07 5.52
C LEU A 79 -14.35 -5.03 5.10
N GLU A 80 -15.52 -4.87 5.69
CA GLU A 80 -16.73 -5.65 5.37
C GLU A 80 -17.22 -5.42 3.93
N GLN A 81 -16.75 -4.40 3.25
CA GLN A 81 -17.05 -4.10 1.85
C GLN A 81 -15.96 -4.60 0.87
N ALA A 82 -14.98 -5.38 1.34
CA ALA A 82 -13.87 -5.86 0.51
C ALA A 82 -14.33 -6.55 -0.79
N GLU A 83 -15.37 -7.39 -0.73
CA GLU A 83 -15.90 -8.07 -1.92
C GLU A 83 -16.58 -7.11 -2.91
N HIS A 84 -17.21 -6.06 -2.41
CA HIS A 84 -17.75 -5.01 -3.28
C HIS A 84 -16.62 -4.19 -3.93
N LEU A 85 -15.59 -3.84 -3.17
CA LEU A 85 -14.41 -3.14 -3.68
C LEU A 85 -13.70 -3.94 -4.77
N LYS A 86 -13.44 -5.23 -4.55
CA LYS A 86 -12.87 -6.14 -5.57
C LYS A 86 -13.70 -6.19 -6.86
N LYS A 87 -15.01 -6.12 -6.73
CA LYS A 87 -15.92 -6.17 -7.89
C LYS A 87 -15.91 -4.90 -8.72
N TYR A 88 -15.76 -3.73 -8.08
CA TYR A 88 -16.01 -2.44 -8.70
C TYR A 88 -14.80 -1.52 -8.81
N ALA A 89 -13.68 -1.84 -8.19
CA ALA A 89 -12.44 -1.06 -8.26
C ALA A 89 -11.22 -1.94 -8.44
N ASN A 90 -10.09 -1.31 -8.84
CA ASN A 90 -8.78 -1.97 -8.93
C ASN A 90 -7.90 -1.66 -7.73
N MET A 91 -8.10 -0.49 -7.13
CA MET A 91 -7.42 -0.01 -5.94
C MET A 91 -8.41 0.66 -5.00
N TRP A 92 -8.12 0.63 -3.71
CA TRP A 92 -8.89 1.37 -2.70
C TRP A 92 -8.02 1.64 -1.47
N ARG A 93 -8.16 2.82 -0.92
CA ARG A 93 -7.42 3.28 0.25
C ARG A 93 -7.89 2.55 1.51
N ILE A 94 -6.94 1.95 2.22
CA ILE A 94 -7.19 1.25 3.49
C ILE A 94 -6.92 2.13 4.71
N THR A 95 -6.49 3.35 4.49
CA THR A 95 -6.18 4.35 5.51
C THR A 95 -6.66 5.72 5.07
N ASP A 96 -6.80 6.64 6.00
CA ASP A 96 -6.85 8.07 5.71
C ASP A 96 -5.51 8.55 5.13
N ASP A 97 -5.34 9.84 4.88
CA ASP A 97 -4.08 10.35 4.33
C ASP A 97 -2.89 9.95 5.18
N PHE A 98 -1.96 9.26 4.55
CA PHE A 98 -0.78 8.74 5.21
C PHE A 98 0.38 9.72 5.06
N TRP A 99 0.79 10.30 6.18
CA TRP A 99 1.92 11.19 6.25
C TRP A 99 3.09 10.59 7.04
N ASP A 100 4.21 11.27 7.03
CA ASP A 100 5.49 10.90 7.62
C ASP A 100 5.52 11.04 9.15
N GLU A 101 4.60 10.32 9.80
CA GLU A 101 4.49 10.20 11.25
C GLU A 101 4.62 8.72 11.66
N TRP A 102 5.54 8.44 12.59
CA TRP A 102 5.73 7.06 13.08
C TRP A 102 4.43 6.41 13.57
N ARG A 103 3.60 7.17 14.26
CA ARG A 103 2.30 6.68 14.75
C ARG A 103 1.42 6.12 13.62
N LEU A 104 1.41 6.76 12.46
CA LEU A 104 0.65 6.31 11.30
C LEU A 104 1.27 5.05 10.70
N LEU A 105 2.58 4.98 10.62
CA LEU A 105 3.30 3.81 10.13
C LEU A 105 3.11 2.61 11.06
N LYS A 106 3.24 2.79 12.38
CA LYS A 106 2.98 1.74 13.37
C LYS A 106 1.55 1.21 13.27
N GLY A 107 0.56 2.09 13.12
CA GLY A 107 -0.85 1.71 12.93
C GLY A 107 -1.13 1.02 11.60
N MET A 108 -0.23 1.13 10.61
CA MET A 108 -0.40 0.44 9.33
C MET A 108 -0.20 -1.07 9.43
N PHE A 109 0.58 -1.57 10.39
CA PHE A 109 0.78 -3.01 10.57
C PHE A 109 -0.54 -3.74 10.80
N GLU A 110 -1.41 -3.21 11.66
CA GLU A 110 -2.74 -3.77 11.91
C GLU A 110 -3.63 -3.72 10.65
N ARG A 111 -3.60 -2.60 9.90
CA ARG A 111 -4.36 -2.47 8.66
C ARG A 111 -3.85 -3.41 7.59
N ALA A 112 -2.53 -3.49 7.44
CA ALA A 112 -1.88 -4.39 6.49
C ALA A 112 -2.26 -5.86 6.76
N GLU A 113 -2.26 -6.30 8.01
CA GLU A 113 -2.68 -7.64 8.41
C GLU A 113 -4.13 -7.94 7.98
N LYS A 114 -5.05 -7.01 8.21
CA LYS A 114 -6.46 -7.18 7.84
C LYS A 114 -6.69 -7.19 6.33
N TRP A 115 -5.90 -6.45 5.57
CA TRP A 115 -6.12 -6.25 4.13
C TRP A 115 -5.25 -7.09 3.21
N CYS A 116 -4.11 -7.62 3.66
CA CYS A 116 -3.18 -8.36 2.80
C CYS A 116 -3.81 -9.58 2.11
N VAL A 117 -4.79 -10.22 2.75
CA VAL A 117 -5.53 -11.37 2.19
C VAL A 117 -6.42 -10.98 0.99
N HIS A 118 -6.68 -9.70 0.80
CA HIS A 118 -7.48 -9.17 -0.30
C HIS A 118 -6.62 -8.70 -1.49
N ALA A 119 -5.29 -8.67 -1.34
CA ALA A 119 -4.38 -8.28 -2.40
C ALA A 119 -4.22 -9.40 -3.44
N ALA A 120 -4.61 -9.13 -4.68
CA ALA A 120 -4.52 -10.06 -5.81
C ALA A 120 -4.36 -9.29 -7.13
N PRO A 121 -3.96 -9.94 -8.23
CA PRO A 121 -3.93 -9.29 -9.53
C PRO A 121 -5.26 -8.60 -9.87
N GLY A 122 -5.21 -7.29 -10.10
CA GLY A 122 -6.37 -6.44 -10.36
C GLY A 122 -7.10 -5.91 -9.11
N HIS A 123 -6.64 -6.26 -7.91
CA HIS A 123 -7.27 -5.89 -6.63
C HIS A 123 -6.20 -5.50 -5.60
N TRP A 124 -6.03 -4.22 -5.35
CA TRP A 124 -4.92 -3.69 -4.58
C TRP A 124 -5.39 -2.81 -3.41
N PRO A 125 -5.37 -3.35 -2.17
CA PRO A 125 -5.46 -2.51 -0.98
C PRO A 125 -4.31 -1.50 -0.95
N ASP A 126 -4.63 -0.21 -0.91
CA ASP A 126 -3.70 0.90 -1.05
C ASP A 126 -3.41 1.51 0.33
N ALA A 127 -2.18 1.38 0.79
CA ALA A 127 -1.72 1.97 2.04
C ALA A 127 -1.30 3.45 1.90
N ASP A 128 -1.63 4.06 0.76
CA ASP A 128 -1.32 5.43 0.39
C ASP A 128 0.12 5.65 -0.09
N MET A 129 0.44 6.93 -0.30
CA MET A 129 1.73 7.37 -0.82
C MET A 129 2.90 6.99 0.07
N LEU A 130 4.10 6.99 -0.53
CA LEU A 130 5.37 6.92 0.16
C LEU A 130 5.87 8.35 0.43
N PRO A 131 5.71 8.90 1.64
CA PRO A 131 6.14 10.25 1.98
C PRO A 131 7.65 10.28 2.29
N VAL A 132 8.48 10.12 1.24
CA VAL A 132 9.95 10.05 1.31
C VAL A 132 10.60 11.22 0.59
N GLY A 133 11.85 11.53 0.95
CA GLY A 133 12.62 12.59 0.31
C GLY A 133 12.08 13.99 0.57
N ALA A 134 12.14 14.85 -0.42
CA ALA A 134 11.65 16.23 -0.33
C ALA A 134 10.11 16.27 -0.36
N LEU A 135 9.53 16.79 0.70
CA LEU A 135 8.07 16.88 0.89
C LEU A 135 7.64 18.33 1.09
N ARG A 136 6.34 18.61 0.91
CA ARG A 136 5.71 19.90 1.23
C ARG A 136 6.30 21.10 0.49
N GLN A 137 6.90 20.86 -0.67
CA GLN A 137 7.65 21.87 -1.42
C GLN A 137 6.81 23.08 -1.85
N CYS A 138 5.47 22.97 -1.85
CA CYS A 138 4.57 24.08 -2.14
C CYS A 138 4.46 25.11 -1.01
N TYR A 139 4.76 24.73 0.23
CA TYR A 139 4.76 25.66 1.39
C TYR A 139 6.10 25.77 2.11
N ASP A 140 6.97 24.79 1.94
CA ASP A 140 8.33 24.79 2.47
C ASP A 140 9.31 24.28 1.43
N PRO A 141 10.03 25.16 0.74
CA PRO A 141 11.00 24.77 -0.28
C PRO A 141 12.13 23.85 0.21
N ASN A 142 12.37 23.81 1.53
CA ASN A 142 13.36 22.96 2.19
C ASN A 142 12.70 21.77 2.89
N GLY A 143 11.40 21.60 2.76
CA GLY A 143 10.65 20.54 3.41
C GLY A 143 11.19 19.16 3.03
N TRP A 144 11.36 18.32 4.03
CA TRP A 144 11.87 16.95 3.90
C TRP A 144 11.00 16.01 4.71
N THR A 145 11.08 14.71 4.43
CA THR A 145 10.38 13.70 5.22
C THR A 145 10.85 13.73 6.69
N ASN A 146 9.88 13.62 7.62
CA ASN A 146 10.17 13.47 9.04
C ASN A 146 10.59 12.04 9.41
N PHE A 147 10.35 11.07 8.52
CA PHE A 147 10.80 9.70 8.75
C PHE A 147 12.32 9.61 8.77
N THR A 148 12.86 8.95 9.77
CA THR A 148 14.25 8.49 9.78
C THR A 148 14.50 7.52 8.62
N GLN A 149 15.76 7.27 8.29
CA GLN A 149 16.09 6.27 7.27
C GLN A 149 15.63 4.86 7.64
N ALA A 150 15.58 4.53 8.94
CA ALA A 150 15.06 3.26 9.43
C ALA A 150 13.55 3.16 9.19
N GLU A 151 12.77 4.17 9.56
CA GLU A 151 11.33 4.23 9.33
C GLU A 151 10.96 4.17 7.85
N GLN A 152 11.73 4.85 6.99
CA GLN A 152 11.53 4.77 5.54
C GLN A 152 11.77 3.34 5.01
N ARG A 153 12.77 2.60 5.51
CA ARG A 153 12.97 1.19 5.16
C ARG A 153 11.86 0.31 5.70
N THR A 154 11.43 0.54 6.94
CA THR A 154 10.30 -0.16 7.56
C THR A 154 9.03 0.00 6.73
N MET A 155 8.68 1.24 6.36
CA MET A 155 7.54 1.53 5.49
C MET A 155 7.66 0.80 4.14
N MET A 156 8.77 0.99 3.44
CA MET A 156 8.98 0.39 2.11
C MET A 156 8.92 -1.13 2.16
N THR A 157 9.47 -1.74 3.21
CA THR A 157 9.40 -3.20 3.43
C THR A 157 7.97 -3.65 3.64
N LEU A 158 7.20 -2.97 4.49
CA LEU A 158 5.81 -3.33 4.76
C LEU A 158 4.92 -3.18 3.50
N TRP A 159 5.06 -2.07 2.74
CA TRP A 159 4.32 -1.87 1.48
C TRP A 159 4.63 -2.99 0.49
N CYS A 160 5.91 -3.33 0.29
CA CYS A 160 6.29 -4.43 -0.59
C CYS A 160 5.76 -5.80 -0.10
N MET A 161 5.80 -6.07 1.22
CA MET A 161 5.31 -7.33 1.78
C MET A 161 3.80 -7.48 1.59
N MET A 162 3.01 -6.47 1.94
CA MET A 162 1.57 -6.51 1.75
C MET A 162 1.11 -6.26 0.30
N ARG A 163 2.03 -5.89 -0.59
CA ARG A 163 1.79 -5.57 -1.99
C ARG A 163 0.85 -4.37 -2.18
N SER A 164 1.04 -3.35 -1.36
CA SER A 164 0.41 -2.05 -1.59
C SER A 164 0.98 -1.38 -2.83
N PRO A 165 0.19 -0.71 -3.66
CA PRO A 165 0.73 0.11 -4.73
C PRO A 165 1.77 1.11 -4.23
N LEU A 166 2.87 1.27 -4.97
CA LEU A 166 3.96 2.16 -4.61
C LEU A 166 3.78 3.52 -5.33
N MET A 167 3.16 4.47 -4.66
CA MET A 167 2.93 5.84 -5.15
C MET A 167 3.86 6.79 -4.42
N ILE A 168 4.79 7.44 -5.13
CA ILE A 168 5.78 8.33 -4.51
C ILE A 168 5.12 9.67 -4.20
N GLY A 169 5.18 10.10 -2.93
CA GLY A 169 4.65 11.39 -2.46
C GLY A 169 5.67 12.53 -2.45
N GLY A 170 6.95 12.23 -2.66
CA GLY A 170 8.04 13.21 -2.66
C GLY A 170 8.33 13.83 -4.03
N GLU A 171 9.06 14.96 -4.01
CA GLU A 171 9.55 15.65 -5.20
C GLU A 171 10.71 14.88 -5.84
N LEU A 172 10.45 14.25 -6.98
CA LEU A 172 11.40 13.33 -7.62
C LEU A 172 12.70 13.99 -8.07
N THR A 173 12.68 15.27 -8.41
CA THR A 173 13.86 16.00 -8.89
C THR A 173 14.84 16.38 -7.77
N LYS A 174 14.42 16.22 -6.50
CA LYS A 174 15.19 16.55 -5.31
C LYS A 174 15.60 15.33 -4.48
N ASN A 175 15.46 14.12 -5.01
CA ASN A 175 15.85 12.91 -4.29
C ASN A 175 17.36 12.89 -4.02
N ASP A 176 17.72 12.61 -2.76
CA ASP A 176 19.08 12.33 -2.36
C ASP A 176 19.50 10.88 -2.69
N ASP A 177 20.77 10.56 -2.47
CA ASP A 177 21.30 9.22 -2.74
C ASP A 177 20.60 8.12 -1.92
N PHE A 178 20.18 8.43 -0.69
CA PHE A 178 19.47 7.47 0.15
C PHE A 178 18.09 7.19 -0.42
N THR A 179 17.32 8.24 -0.73
CA THR A 179 15.98 8.12 -1.31
C THR A 179 16.01 7.38 -2.65
N LEU A 180 17.00 7.67 -3.50
CA LEU A 180 17.17 6.94 -4.76
C LEU A 180 17.45 5.45 -4.52
N LYS A 181 18.36 5.11 -3.59
CA LYS A 181 18.64 3.71 -3.24
C LYS A 181 17.43 3.01 -2.64
N LEU A 182 16.65 3.69 -1.80
CA LEU A 182 15.40 3.17 -1.24
C LEU A 182 14.41 2.81 -2.34
N LEU A 183 14.13 3.74 -3.24
CA LEU A 183 13.12 3.61 -4.29
C LEU A 183 13.55 2.71 -5.46
N THR A 184 14.84 2.43 -5.63
CA THR A 184 15.38 1.64 -6.75
C THR A 184 16.00 0.31 -6.32
N ASN A 185 15.84 -0.12 -5.06
CA ASN A 185 16.32 -1.41 -4.61
C ASN A 185 15.52 -2.55 -5.30
N ARG A 186 16.16 -3.15 -6.31
CA ARG A 186 15.51 -4.18 -7.14
C ARG A 186 15.12 -5.43 -6.38
N ASP A 187 15.85 -5.78 -5.34
CA ASP A 187 15.60 -6.98 -4.54
C ASP A 187 14.35 -6.79 -3.65
N VAL A 188 14.21 -5.62 -3.04
CA VAL A 188 13.01 -5.27 -2.25
C VAL A 188 11.79 -5.10 -3.16
N LEU A 189 11.92 -4.37 -4.27
CA LEU A 189 10.86 -4.21 -5.26
C LEU A 189 10.41 -5.54 -5.90
N ALA A 190 11.31 -6.54 -5.96
CA ALA A 190 10.96 -7.85 -6.48
C ALA A 190 9.89 -8.57 -5.63
N ILE A 191 9.77 -8.25 -4.34
CA ILE A 191 8.76 -8.82 -3.45
C ILE A 191 7.36 -8.59 -4.04
N GLU A 192 7.04 -7.36 -4.47
CA GLU A 192 5.77 -6.98 -5.10
C GLU A 192 5.35 -7.92 -6.23
N LYS A 193 6.30 -8.23 -7.12
CA LYS A 193 6.04 -8.99 -8.35
C LYS A 193 6.07 -10.49 -8.14
N THR A 194 6.88 -10.96 -7.20
CA THR A 194 7.23 -12.39 -7.10
C THR A 194 6.68 -13.07 -5.86
N SER A 195 6.11 -12.33 -4.91
CA SER A 195 5.47 -12.91 -3.73
C SER A 195 3.98 -13.19 -3.93
N ALA A 196 3.44 -14.04 -3.08
CA ALA A 196 2.02 -14.32 -2.96
C ALA A 196 1.67 -14.60 -1.49
N CYS A 197 0.39 -14.43 -1.13
CA CYS A 197 -0.15 -14.82 0.17
C CYS A 197 0.67 -14.30 1.37
N ALA A 198 1.16 -13.06 1.27
CA ALA A 198 1.87 -12.44 2.38
C ALA A 198 0.97 -12.29 3.60
N HIS A 199 1.53 -12.60 4.76
CA HIS A 199 0.81 -12.46 6.04
C HIS A 199 1.81 -12.32 7.20
N PRO A 200 1.40 -11.72 8.34
CA PRO A 200 2.22 -11.74 9.54
C PRO A 200 2.20 -13.12 10.17
N LEU A 201 3.35 -13.57 10.69
CA LEU A 201 3.42 -14.67 11.65
C LEU A 201 2.94 -14.20 13.02
N TRP A 202 3.32 -12.98 13.39
CA TRP A 202 2.78 -12.26 14.55
C TRP A 202 3.03 -10.75 14.39
N THR A 203 2.21 -9.98 15.08
CA THR A 203 2.41 -8.55 15.32
C THR A 203 2.10 -8.29 16.80
N THR A 204 3.04 -7.65 17.49
CA THR A 204 2.90 -7.19 18.87
C THR A 204 3.06 -5.68 18.94
N GLU A 205 3.02 -5.11 20.11
CA GLU A 205 3.31 -3.67 20.29
C GLU A 205 4.75 -3.31 19.87
N ASP A 206 5.70 -4.23 20.07
CA ASP A 206 7.13 -3.97 19.95
C ASP A 206 7.78 -4.55 18.69
N GLU A 207 7.18 -5.54 18.06
CA GLU A 207 7.77 -6.21 16.90
C GLU A 207 6.72 -6.85 16.00
N SER A 208 7.09 -7.05 14.74
CA SER A 208 6.27 -7.80 13.78
C SER A 208 7.17 -8.67 12.90
N VAL A 209 6.68 -9.84 12.53
CA VAL A 209 7.33 -10.72 11.56
C VAL A 209 6.33 -11.11 10.49
N TRP A 210 6.71 -10.85 9.25
CA TRP A 210 5.91 -11.17 8.08
C TRP A 210 6.61 -12.19 7.21
N ILE A 211 5.82 -13.06 6.57
CA ILE A 211 6.31 -13.97 5.52
C ILE A 211 5.51 -13.82 4.24
N ALA A 212 6.16 -14.07 3.12
CA ALA A 212 5.53 -14.07 1.81
C ALA A 212 6.19 -15.14 0.92
N PRO A 213 5.53 -16.26 0.65
CA PRO A 213 6.04 -17.28 -0.26
C PRO A 213 6.32 -16.72 -1.65
N ARG A 214 7.38 -17.16 -2.27
CA ARG A 214 7.67 -16.83 -3.67
C ARG A 214 6.78 -17.65 -4.60
N ARG A 215 6.23 -17.02 -5.63
CA ARG A 215 5.37 -17.67 -6.63
C ARG A 215 6.06 -18.78 -7.43
N ASP A 216 7.39 -18.73 -7.54
CA ASP A 216 8.18 -19.76 -8.22
C ASP A 216 8.48 -20.97 -7.34
N GLY A 217 8.02 -20.99 -6.09
CA GLY A 217 8.25 -22.05 -5.12
C GLY A 217 9.70 -22.20 -4.64
N LYS A 218 10.60 -21.28 -5.00
CA LYS A 218 12.04 -21.40 -4.73
C LYS A 218 12.49 -20.62 -3.49
N GLY A 219 11.58 -20.23 -2.63
CA GLY A 219 11.95 -19.49 -1.44
C GLY A 219 10.81 -18.73 -0.79
N LEU A 220 11.18 -18.02 0.24
CA LEU A 220 10.31 -17.23 1.09
C LEU A 220 10.94 -15.85 1.29
N TYR A 221 10.14 -14.83 1.26
CA TYR A 221 10.50 -13.53 1.83
C TYR A 221 10.08 -13.50 3.30
N ALA A 222 10.99 -13.10 4.17
CA ALA A 222 10.72 -12.85 5.57
C ALA A 222 11.10 -11.43 5.92
N ALA A 223 10.24 -10.70 6.60
CA ALA A 223 10.51 -9.35 7.07
C ALA A 223 10.38 -9.31 8.60
N LEU A 224 11.45 -8.90 9.26
CA LEU A 224 11.53 -8.75 10.70
C LEU A 224 11.52 -7.26 11.02
N PHE A 225 10.60 -6.81 11.85
CA PHE A 225 10.41 -5.41 12.20
C PHE A 225 10.55 -5.20 13.70
N ASN A 226 11.29 -4.18 14.07
CA ASN A 226 11.27 -3.62 15.41
C ASN A 226 10.32 -2.41 15.43
N LEU A 227 9.28 -2.44 16.25
CA LEU A 227 8.28 -1.39 16.39
C LEU A 227 8.44 -0.59 17.68
N SER A 228 9.51 -0.88 18.43
CA SER A 228 9.79 -0.26 19.74
C SER A 228 10.79 0.89 19.64
N GLU A 229 10.90 1.65 20.72
CA GLU A 229 11.86 2.74 20.88
C GLU A 229 13.30 2.26 21.18
N GLU A 230 13.48 0.96 21.46
CA GLU A 230 14.73 0.38 21.89
C GLU A 230 15.30 -0.60 20.83
N THR A 231 16.60 -0.84 20.86
CA THR A 231 17.21 -1.90 20.04
C THR A 231 16.69 -3.28 20.47
N ARG A 232 16.23 -4.08 19.52
CA ARG A 232 15.68 -5.42 19.78
C ARG A 232 16.32 -6.47 18.89
N THR A 233 16.40 -7.69 19.42
CA THR A 233 16.73 -8.87 18.64
C THR A 233 15.46 -9.64 18.34
N VAL A 234 15.00 -9.59 17.09
CA VAL A 234 13.85 -10.33 16.61
C VAL A 234 14.32 -11.67 16.07
N ARG A 235 13.65 -12.76 16.46
CA ARG A 235 14.01 -14.12 16.06
C ARG A 235 12.79 -14.89 15.59
N VAL A 236 12.94 -15.59 14.45
CA VAL A 236 11.96 -16.55 13.92
C VAL A 236 12.64 -17.90 13.72
N THR A 237 12.02 -18.97 14.20
CA THR A 237 12.57 -20.33 14.07
C THR A 237 12.35 -20.90 12.68
N GLY A 238 13.15 -21.90 12.28
CA GLY A 238 12.98 -22.57 10.99
C GLY A 238 11.60 -23.22 10.83
N GLU A 239 11.03 -23.74 11.91
CA GLU A 239 9.68 -24.32 11.94
C GLU A 239 8.60 -23.28 11.59
N MET A 240 8.72 -22.05 12.12
CA MET A 240 7.77 -20.95 11.83
C MET A 240 7.85 -20.45 10.39
N LEU A 241 8.97 -20.70 9.70
CA LEU A 241 9.15 -20.29 8.30
C LEU A 241 8.48 -21.22 7.30
N GLU A 242 7.73 -22.24 7.76
CA GLU A 242 6.96 -23.18 6.91
C GLU A 242 7.78 -23.87 5.83
N GLY A 243 9.10 -24.09 6.07
CA GLY A 243 9.97 -24.72 5.11
C GLY A 243 11.40 -24.88 5.59
N THR A 244 12.19 -25.65 4.84
CA THR A 244 13.62 -25.83 5.11
C THR A 244 14.44 -24.95 4.16
N TYR A 245 15.15 -23.99 4.73
CA TYR A 245 16.00 -23.06 4.01
C TYR A 245 17.43 -23.19 4.53
N SER A 246 18.43 -23.22 3.65
CA SER A 246 19.84 -23.33 4.04
C SER A 246 20.50 -21.97 4.29
N ALA A 247 20.02 -20.94 3.63
CA ALA A 247 20.57 -19.59 3.76
C ALA A 247 19.55 -18.52 3.44
N ALA A 248 19.73 -17.33 4.03
CA ALA A 248 18.99 -16.13 3.72
C ALA A 248 19.94 -15.01 3.28
N ARG A 249 19.43 -14.05 2.54
CA ARG A 249 20.12 -12.82 2.17
C ARG A 249 19.25 -11.62 2.59
N GLU A 250 19.83 -10.74 3.36
CA GLU A 250 19.23 -9.47 3.71
C GLU A 250 19.17 -8.58 2.45
N LEU A 251 17.99 -7.99 2.14
CA LEU A 251 17.76 -7.35 0.85
C LEU A 251 18.19 -5.88 0.81
N TRP A 252 18.37 -5.23 1.96
CA TRP A 252 18.87 -3.85 2.01
C TRP A 252 20.38 -3.76 1.96
N THR A 253 21.10 -4.69 2.63
CA THR A 253 22.57 -4.70 2.75
C THR A 253 23.25 -5.71 1.84
N GLY A 254 22.51 -6.77 1.47
CA GLY A 254 23.06 -7.90 0.72
C GLY A 254 23.77 -8.94 1.60
N GLU A 255 23.80 -8.76 2.92
CA GLU A 255 24.41 -9.70 3.86
C GLU A 255 23.75 -11.06 3.82
N LYS A 256 24.55 -12.11 4.04
CA LYS A 256 24.08 -13.51 4.01
C LYS A 256 24.21 -14.13 5.40
N GLN A 257 23.23 -14.93 5.77
CA GLN A 257 23.28 -15.75 6.99
C GLN A 257 22.80 -17.18 6.72
N GLN A 258 23.25 -18.12 7.52
CA GLN A 258 22.73 -19.50 7.54
C GLN A 258 21.40 -19.51 8.29
N THR A 259 20.50 -20.40 7.87
CA THR A 259 19.12 -20.46 8.41
C THR A 259 18.79 -21.77 9.10
N ALA A 260 19.77 -22.62 9.38
CA ALA A 260 19.55 -23.93 10.03
C ALA A 260 18.72 -23.80 11.32
N ASP A 261 18.94 -22.74 12.11
CA ASP A 261 18.23 -22.46 13.36
C ASP A 261 17.15 -21.36 13.22
N GLY A 262 16.83 -20.96 11.98
CA GLY A 262 15.91 -19.85 11.70
C GLY A 262 16.63 -18.56 11.32
N LEU A 263 15.93 -17.41 11.47
CA LEU A 263 16.45 -16.09 11.20
C LEU A 263 16.54 -15.28 12.50
N THR A 264 17.60 -14.51 12.61
CA THR A 264 17.77 -13.58 13.74
C THR A 264 18.31 -12.27 13.22
N ALA A 265 17.73 -11.16 13.65
CA ALA A 265 18.21 -9.82 13.33
C ALA A 265 18.19 -8.93 14.58
N THR A 266 19.29 -8.23 14.83
CA THR A 266 19.33 -7.14 15.83
C THR A 266 19.04 -5.84 15.12
N LEU A 267 17.90 -5.25 15.43
CA LEU A 267 17.35 -4.07 14.77
C LEU A 267 17.39 -2.89 15.74
N GLY A 268 17.89 -1.77 15.26
CA GLY A 268 17.82 -0.51 15.99
C GLY A 268 16.35 -0.06 16.16
N LYS A 269 16.15 1.06 16.84
CA LYS A 269 14.85 1.74 16.95
C LYS A 269 14.23 1.89 15.54
N HIS A 270 12.97 1.48 15.43
CA HIS A 270 12.11 1.43 14.24
C HIS A 270 12.66 1.97 12.93
#